data_db1fca5f2c7e13da8b8b07cf0e7b4982
#
_entry.id   db1fca5f2c7e13da8b8b07cf0e7b4982
#
_cell.length_a   1.000
_cell.length_b   1.000
_cell.length_c   1.000
_cell.angle_alpha   90.00
_cell.angle_beta   90.00
_cell.angle_gamma   90.00
#
_symmetry.space_group_name_H-M   'P 1'
#
loop_
_entity.id
_entity.type
_entity.pdbx_description
1 polymer ?
#
loop_
_entity_poly.entity_id
_entity_poly.type
_entity_poly.pdbx_seq_one_letter_code
_entity_poly.pdbx_strand_id
1 'polypeptide(L)'
;MDTQKKTLGATERDEAARAAYREHIKQLDANQIVVVDECGSNIALTPLYARAPKGKRAYGSIPRNRGKNMTLIAALSRQGMTASMILDGAANGVAFEIYVEQILAPSLTAGQIVVMDNLSIHKGAKVRTLIEARGCHLLFLPSYSPDLSPIEEAFSKLKAALRRASARTREALKEAICQALELITAQDARGWFSHCGYLPAESAVG
;
A
#
# COMPACT_ATOMS: atom_id res chain seq x y z
N MET A 1 -2.66 19.47 -32.97
CA MET A 1 -2.48 19.49 -31.51
C MET A 1 -2.82 18.09 -31.00
N ASP A 2 -1.82 17.38 -30.46
CA ASP A 2 -2.04 16.06 -29.88
C ASP A 2 -2.77 16.19 -28.55
N THR A 3 -3.82 15.41 -28.38
CA THR A 3 -4.60 15.34 -27.14
C THR A 3 -3.79 14.52 -26.13
N GLN A 4 -3.15 15.16 -25.17
CA GLN A 4 -2.44 14.49 -24.10
C GLN A 4 -3.37 14.22 -22.91
N LYS A 5 -3.21 13.07 -22.26
CA LYS A 5 -3.95 12.72 -21.04
C LYS A 5 -3.54 13.67 -19.92
N LYS A 6 -4.49 14.43 -19.38
CA LYS A 6 -4.24 15.37 -18.28
C LYS A 6 -3.94 14.61 -16.99
N THR A 7 -2.78 14.89 -16.38
CA THR A 7 -2.47 14.45 -15.02
C THR A 7 -3.00 15.48 -14.02
N LEU A 8 -3.81 15.02 -13.07
CA LEU A 8 -4.38 15.87 -12.02
C LEU A 8 -3.57 15.65 -10.72
N GLY A 9 -3.12 16.72 -10.11
CA GLY A 9 -2.52 16.74 -8.78
C GLY A 9 -3.42 17.48 -7.79
N ALA A 10 -3.33 17.17 -6.49
CA ALA A 10 -4.01 17.94 -5.45
C ALA A 10 -3.42 19.35 -5.38
N THR A 11 -4.27 20.34 -5.19
CA THR A 11 -3.86 21.76 -5.05
C THR A 11 -3.10 22.01 -3.73
N GLU A 12 -3.36 21.19 -2.72
CA GLU A 12 -2.73 21.22 -1.40
C GLU A 12 -1.38 20.51 -1.36
N ARG A 13 -0.88 20.06 -2.49
CA ARG A 13 0.39 19.34 -2.61
C ARG A 13 1.58 20.28 -2.43
N ASP A 14 2.42 20.01 -1.44
CA ASP A 14 3.64 20.79 -1.18
C ASP A 14 4.82 20.23 -1.99
N GLU A 15 5.16 20.88 -3.09
CA GLU A 15 6.26 20.45 -3.96
C GLU A 15 7.65 20.67 -3.33
N ALA A 16 7.81 21.63 -2.41
CA ALA A 16 9.07 21.82 -1.70
C ALA A 16 9.32 20.68 -0.70
N ALA A 17 8.30 20.32 0.09
CA ALA A 17 8.38 19.16 0.99
C ALA A 17 8.63 17.86 0.22
N ARG A 18 8.03 17.70 -0.96
CA ARG A 18 8.24 16.52 -1.82
C ARG A 18 9.65 16.45 -2.40
N ALA A 19 10.21 17.60 -2.83
CA ALA A 19 11.58 17.67 -3.30
C ALA A 19 12.57 17.32 -2.17
N ALA A 20 12.37 17.89 -0.98
CA ALA A 20 13.18 17.56 0.19
C ALA A 20 13.09 16.07 0.56
N TYR A 21 11.89 15.48 0.51
CA TYR A 21 11.71 14.06 0.77
C TYR A 21 12.45 13.19 -0.24
N ARG A 22 12.39 13.51 -1.54
CA ARG A 22 13.12 12.77 -2.58
C ARG A 22 14.63 12.82 -2.38
N GLU A 23 15.17 13.96 -1.97
CA GLU A 23 16.61 14.06 -1.65
C GLU A 23 16.96 13.25 -0.39
N HIS A 24 16.08 13.26 0.61
CA HIS A 24 16.29 12.48 1.82
C HIS A 24 16.29 10.97 1.55
N ILE A 25 15.33 10.44 0.79
CA ILE A 25 15.26 9.00 0.53
C ILE A 25 16.42 8.46 -0.32
N LYS A 26 17.10 9.30 -1.10
CA LYS A 26 18.32 8.89 -1.84
C LYS A 26 19.47 8.51 -0.91
N GLN A 27 19.45 8.98 0.34
CA GLN A 27 20.48 8.70 1.34
C GLN A 27 20.16 7.46 2.18
N LEU A 28 18.96 6.88 2.00
CA LEU A 28 18.49 5.72 2.74
C LEU A 28 18.71 4.44 1.95
N ASP A 29 19.08 3.37 2.64
CA ASP A 29 19.11 2.03 2.01
C ASP A 29 17.69 1.47 1.89
N ALA A 30 17.23 1.30 0.66
CA ALA A 30 15.90 0.73 0.40
C ALA A 30 15.70 -0.67 1.01
N ASN A 31 16.77 -1.42 1.32
CA ASN A 31 16.67 -2.72 2.00
C ASN A 31 16.20 -2.58 3.46
N GLN A 32 16.37 -1.41 4.07
CA GLN A 32 15.93 -1.11 5.42
C GLN A 32 14.52 -0.49 5.47
N ILE A 33 13.91 -0.20 4.33
CA ILE A 33 12.61 0.49 4.30
C ILE A 33 11.46 -0.51 4.32
N VAL A 34 10.48 -0.22 5.19
CA VAL A 34 9.19 -0.91 5.31
C VAL A 34 8.09 0.13 5.17
N VAL A 35 7.28 0.03 4.13
CA VAL A 35 6.17 0.96 3.86
C VAL A 35 4.88 0.35 4.35
N VAL A 36 4.08 1.09 5.12
CA VAL A 36 2.82 0.63 5.73
C VAL A 36 1.67 1.52 5.28
N ASP A 37 0.55 0.89 4.92
CA ASP A 37 -0.66 1.61 4.52
C ASP A 37 -1.90 0.69 4.57
N GLU A 38 -3.10 1.25 4.31
CA GLU A 38 -4.38 0.57 4.31
C GLU A 38 -5.02 0.50 2.91
N CYS A 39 -5.65 -0.64 2.65
CA CYS A 39 -6.38 -0.88 1.41
C CYS A 39 -7.79 -1.38 1.66
N GLY A 40 -8.80 -0.58 1.33
CA GLY A 40 -10.20 -0.97 1.41
C GLY A 40 -10.67 -1.79 0.20
N SER A 41 -11.49 -2.82 0.44
CA SER A 41 -12.15 -3.63 -0.59
C SER A 41 -13.57 -4.03 -0.16
N ASN A 42 -14.39 -4.46 -1.12
CA ASN A 42 -15.76 -4.95 -0.86
C ASN A 42 -16.20 -5.96 -1.92
N ILE A 43 -17.35 -6.60 -1.69
CA ILE A 43 -17.89 -7.68 -2.56
C ILE A 43 -18.42 -7.20 -3.91
N ALA A 44 -18.46 -5.90 -4.17
CA ALA A 44 -18.86 -5.35 -5.48
C ALA A 44 -17.68 -5.17 -6.44
N LEU A 45 -16.45 -5.51 -6.03
CA LEU A 45 -15.29 -5.47 -6.92
C LEU A 45 -15.51 -6.41 -8.11
N THR A 46 -15.28 -5.88 -9.32
CA THR A 46 -15.45 -6.61 -10.59
C THR A 46 -14.46 -6.06 -11.63
N PRO A 47 -14.09 -6.83 -12.66
CA PRO A 47 -13.30 -6.33 -13.77
C PRO A 47 -13.93 -5.07 -14.38
N LEU A 48 -13.11 -4.06 -14.62
CA LEU A 48 -13.56 -2.78 -15.22
C LEU A 48 -13.77 -2.88 -16.72
N TYR A 49 -13.16 -3.90 -17.36
CA TYR A 49 -13.21 -4.12 -18.79
C TYR A 49 -13.56 -5.58 -19.08
N ALA A 50 -14.31 -5.80 -20.16
CA ALA A 50 -14.59 -7.12 -20.70
C ALA A 50 -14.53 -7.08 -22.22
N ARG A 51 -14.31 -8.23 -22.86
CA ARG A 51 -14.34 -8.36 -24.33
C ARG A 51 -15.72 -8.74 -24.80
N ALA A 52 -16.18 -8.11 -25.88
CA ALA A 52 -17.41 -8.45 -26.59
C ALA A 52 -17.15 -8.39 -28.11
N PRO A 53 -17.95 -9.08 -28.93
CA PRO A 53 -17.89 -8.92 -30.38
C PRO A 53 -18.06 -7.46 -30.80
N LYS A 54 -17.46 -7.07 -31.94
CA LYS A 54 -17.58 -5.70 -32.48
C LYS A 54 -19.04 -5.28 -32.57
N GLY A 55 -19.36 -4.10 -32.03
CA GLY A 55 -20.72 -3.54 -32.00
C GLY A 55 -21.64 -4.12 -30.92
N LYS A 56 -21.14 -5.01 -30.04
CA LYS A 56 -21.87 -5.51 -28.88
C LYS A 56 -21.30 -4.93 -27.57
N ARG A 57 -22.18 -4.76 -26.58
CA ARG A 57 -21.76 -4.37 -25.21
C ARG A 57 -21.43 -5.62 -24.40
N ALA A 58 -20.39 -5.55 -23.60
CA ALA A 58 -20.15 -6.52 -22.54
C ALA A 58 -21.05 -6.17 -21.33
N TYR A 59 -21.75 -7.15 -20.81
CA TYR A 59 -22.61 -7.01 -19.61
C TYR A 59 -22.01 -7.82 -18.45
N GLY A 60 -22.20 -7.33 -17.24
CA GLY A 60 -21.82 -8.02 -16.01
C GLY A 60 -22.80 -7.68 -14.89
N SER A 61 -22.93 -8.57 -13.91
CA SER A 61 -23.76 -8.36 -12.72
C SER A 61 -22.89 -8.18 -11.49
N ILE A 62 -23.23 -7.17 -10.69
CA ILE A 62 -22.58 -6.90 -9.41
C ILE A 62 -23.63 -6.74 -8.32
N PRO A 63 -23.34 -7.06 -7.05
CA PRO A 63 -24.23 -6.77 -5.94
C PRO A 63 -24.46 -5.26 -5.84
N ARG A 64 -25.72 -4.83 -5.82
CA ARG A 64 -26.06 -3.42 -5.58
C ARG A 64 -25.71 -3.00 -4.17
N ASN A 65 -25.90 -3.87 -3.19
CA ASN A 65 -25.44 -3.71 -1.83
C ASN A 65 -24.04 -4.32 -1.70
N ARG A 66 -23.01 -3.45 -1.67
CA ARG A 66 -21.61 -3.86 -1.53
C ARG A 66 -21.22 -4.29 -0.11
N GLY A 67 -22.15 -4.19 0.85
CA GLY A 67 -21.89 -4.48 2.26
C GLY A 67 -20.90 -3.50 2.91
N LYS A 68 -20.42 -3.86 4.10
CA LYS A 68 -19.32 -3.13 4.77
C LYS A 68 -18.00 -3.37 4.04
N ASN A 69 -17.14 -2.37 3.97
CA ASN A 69 -15.78 -2.56 3.48
C ASN A 69 -15.01 -3.54 4.38
N MET A 70 -14.08 -4.22 3.79
CA MET A 70 -13.03 -4.98 4.46
C MET A 70 -11.72 -4.21 4.23
N THR A 71 -10.97 -3.93 5.28
CA THR A 71 -9.71 -3.19 5.20
C THR A 71 -8.55 -4.13 5.44
N LEU A 72 -7.61 -4.14 4.52
CA LEU A 72 -6.30 -4.74 4.69
C LEU A 72 -5.35 -3.65 5.18
N ILE A 73 -4.70 -3.86 6.33
CA ILE A 73 -3.50 -3.10 6.74
C ILE A 73 -2.31 -4.00 6.46
N ALA A 74 -1.29 -3.49 5.81
CA ALA A 74 -0.14 -4.31 5.47
C ALA A 74 1.15 -3.49 5.39
N ALA A 75 2.27 -4.19 5.47
CA ALA A 75 3.60 -3.65 5.26
C ALA A 75 4.20 -4.23 3.97
N LEU A 76 4.94 -3.41 3.23
CA LEU A 76 5.70 -3.79 2.05
C LEU A 76 7.17 -3.48 2.27
N SER A 77 8.01 -4.48 2.07
CA SER A 77 9.46 -4.33 1.98
C SER A 77 9.94 -4.72 0.57
N ARG A 78 11.21 -4.62 0.29
CA ARG A 78 11.79 -5.10 -0.99
C ARG A 78 11.71 -6.62 -1.16
N GLN A 79 11.39 -7.37 -0.09
CA GLN A 79 11.17 -8.81 -0.12
C GLN A 79 9.72 -9.19 -0.45
N GLY A 80 8.79 -8.23 -0.47
CA GLY A 80 7.37 -8.42 -0.74
C GLY A 80 6.49 -7.94 0.42
N MET A 81 5.23 -8.38 0.40
CA MET A 81 4.26 -8.03 1.46
C MET A 81 4.56 -8.80 2.74
N THR A 82 4.47 -8.09 3.86
CA THR A 82 4.69 -8.64 5.21
C THR A 82 3.66 -8.05 6.17
N ALA A 83 3.62 -8.54 7.41
CA ALA A 83 2.84 -7.93 8.51
C ALA A 83 1.43 -7.49 8.08
N SER A 84 0.62 -8.44 7.60
CA SER A 84 -0.72 -8.16 7.06
C SER A 84 -1.82 -8.46 8.07
N MET A 85 -2.83 -7.58 8.16
CA MET A 85 -4.05 -7.77 8.97
C MET A 85 -5.29 -7.38 8.18
N ILE A 86 -6.31 -8.22 8.23
CA ILE A 86 -7.60 -7.96 7.60
C ILE A 86 -8.61 -7.57 8.69
N LEU A 87 -9.26 -6.42 8.51
CA LEU A 87 -10.28 -5.88 9.41
C LEU A 87 -11.65 -5.88 8.75
N ASP A 88 -12.67 -6.13 9.54
CA ASP A 88 -14.06 -5.94 9.17
C ASP A 88 -14.48 -4.48 9.38
N GLY A 89 -14.59 -3.71 8.31
CA GLY A 89 -14.91 -2.28 8.33
C GLY A 89 -13.71 -1.39 8.02
N ALA A 90 -13.80 -0.12 8.40
CA ALA A 90 -12.72 0.84 8.25
C ALA A 90 -11.69 0.70 9.37
N ALA A 91 -10.43 0.92 9.06
CA ALA A 91 -9.40 1.08 10.09
C ALA A 91 -9.66 2.37 10.89
N ASN A 92 -9.43 2.29 12.19
CA ASN A 92 -9.42 3.43 13.10
C ASN A 92 -8.13 3.42 13.92
N GLY A 93 -7.88 4.49 14.68
CA GLY A 93 -6.64 4.62 15.45
C GLY A 93 -6.37 3.44 16.39
N VAL A 94 -7.41 2.91 17.07
CA VAL A 94 -7.27 1.76 17.98
C VAL A 94 -6.89 0.50 17.21
N ALA A 95 -7.56 0.21 16.10
CA ALA A 95 -7.25 -0.96 15.28
C ALA A 95 -5.84 -0.86 14.68
N PHE A 96 -5.42 0.35 14.29
CA PHE A 96 -4.07 0.60 13.78
C PHE A 96 -3.01 0.40 14.88
N GLU A 97 -3.24 0.90 16.09
CA GLU A 97 -2.35 0.65 17.23
C GLU A 97 -2.20 -0.84 17.55
N ILE A 98 -3.31 -1.61 17.53
CA ILE A 98 -3.28 -3.07 17.73
C ILE A 98 -2.45 -3.73 16.61
N TYR A 99 -2.65 -3.32 15.36
CA TYR A 99 -1.84 -3.82 14.25
C TYR A 99 -0.35 -3.55 14.46
N VAL A 100 0.01 -2.33 14.84
CA VAL A 100 1.42 -1.98 15.09
C VAL A 100 1.99 -2.80 16.26
N GLU A 101 1.25 -2.93 17.35
CA GLU A 101 1.71 -3.61 18.56
C GLU A 101 1.88 -5.13 18.35
N GLN A 102 0.89 -5.77 17.73
CA GLN A 102 0.80 -7.23 17.68
C GLN A 102 1.37 -7.85 16.40
N ILE A 103 1.47 -7.09 15.32
CA ILE A 103 1.82 -7.63 14.00
C ILE A 103 3.04 -6.93 13.41
N LEU A 104 3.00 -5.59 13.29
CA LEU A 104 4.10 -4.86 12.64
C LEU A 104 5.37 -4.87 13.51
N ALA A 105 5.31 -4.36 14.74
CA ALA A 105 6.48 -4.23 15.60
C ALA A 105 7.22 -5.55 15.85
N PRO A 106 6.54 -6.70 16.07
CA PRO A 106 7.21 -7.99 16.16
C PRO A 106 7.94 -8.44 14.88
N SER A 107 7.50 -7.97 13.70
CA SER A 107 8.11 -8.30 12.41
C SER A 107 9.29 -7.40 12.03
N LEU A 108 9.47 -6.27 12.73
CA LEU A 108 10.54 -5.31 12.46
C LEU A 108 11.90 -5.78 13.01
N THR A 109 12.94 -5.45 12.27
CA THR A 109 14.34 -5.62 12.65
C THR A 109 14.97 -4.26 12.94
N ALA A 110 15.79 -4.17 13.97
CA ALA A 110 16.46 -2.93 14.35
C ALA A 110 17.22 -2.30 13.17
N GLY A 111 17.16 -0.97 13.07
CA GLY A 111 17.72 -0.20 11.96
C GLY A 111 16.76 0.00 10.79
N GLN A 112 15.60 -0.66 10.76
CA GLN A 112 14.61 -0.42 9.70
C GLN A 112 13.94 0.95 9.85
N ILE A 113 13.49 1.48 8.71
CA ILE A 113 12.78 2.74 8.59
C ILE A 113 11.35 2.43 8.14
N VAL A 114 10.39 2.67 9.03
CA VAL A 114 8.97 2.48 8.75
C VAL A 114 8.43 3.76 8.12
N VAL A 115 7.97 3.66 6.88
CA VAL A 115 7.37 4.76 6.13
C VAL A 115 5.87 4.64 6.16
N MET A 116 5.16 5.69 6.54
CA MET A 116 3.70 5.79 6.58
C MET A 116 3.23 7.07 5.90
N ASP A 117 1.97 7.10 5.50
CA ASP A 117 1.38 8.35 5.05
C ASP A 117 1.19 9.34 6.23
N ASN A 118 0.79 10.57 5.90
CA ASN A 118 0.68 11.66 6.85
C ASN A 118 -0.71 11.76 7.52
N LEU A 119 -1.49 10.67 7.58
CA LEU A 119 -2.80 10.65 8.25
C LEU A 119 -2.66 10.72 9.78
N SER A 120 -3.65 11.31 10.42
CA SER A 120 -3.65 11.50 11.88
C SER A 120 -3.63 10.18 12.67
N ILE A 121 -4.23 9.12 12.12
CA ILE A 121 -4.26 7.80 12.76
C ILE A 121 -2.88 7.15 12.88
N HIS A 122 -1.93 7.53 12.00
CA HIS A 122 -0.54 7.04 12.01
C HIS A 122 0.37 7.82 12.96
N LYS A 123 -0.07 9.01 13.40
CA LYS A 123 0.74 9.94 14.23
C LYS A 123 0.57 9.73 15.73
N GLY A 124 -0.08 8.67 16.15
CA GLY A 124 -0.27 8.35 17.57
C GLY A 124 1.08 8.21 18.29
N ALA A 125 1.21 8.82 19.49
CA ALA A 125 2.42 8.69 20.30
C ALA A 125 2.76 7.22 20.59
N LYS A 126 1.74 6.37 20.81
CA LYS A 126 1.89 4.93 21.03
C LYS A 126 2.52 4.24 19.81
N VAL A 127 2.06 4.57 18.59
CA VAL A 127 2.61 4.02 17.34
C VAL A 127 4.11 4.29 17.25
N ARG A 128 4.51 5.55 17.46
CA ARG A 128 5.92 5.95 17.46
C ARG A 128 6.72 5.17 18.51
N THR A 129 6.26 5.14 19.74
CA THR A 129 6.93 4.45 20.85
C THR A 129 7.14 2.96 20.53
N LEU A 130 6.15 2.29 19.98
CA LEU A 130 6.23 0.85 19.63
C LEU A 130 7.26 0.57 18.54
N ILE A 131 7.36 1.44 17.54
CA ILE A 131 8.33 1.31 16.44
C ILE A 131 9.75 1.63 16.93
N GLU A 132 9.92 2.74 17.67
CA GLU A 132 11.22 3.15 18.21
C GLU A 132 11.76 2.16 19.25
N ALA A 133 10.89 1.53 20.04
CA ALA A 133 11.27 0.46 20.98
C ALA A 133 11.88 -0.78 20.28
N ARG A 134 11.65 -0.95 18.96
CA ARG A 134 12.28 -1.99 18.14
C ARG A 134 13.65 -1.55 17.56
N GLY A 135 14.13 -0.36 17.91
CA GLY A 135 15.32 0.23 17.30
C GLY A 135 15.12 0.67 15.85
N CYS A 136 13.88 0.95 15.48
CA CYS A 136 13.49 1.38 14.14
C CYS A 136 13.16 2.88 14.12
N HIS A 137 13.17 3.47 12.93
CA HIS A 137 12.83 4.87 12.71
C HIS A 137 11.48 5.01 12.02
N LEU A 138 10.74 6.07 12.35
CA LEU A 138 9.46 6.39 11.71
C LEU A 138 9.63 7.61 10.79
N LEU A 139 9.26 7.46 9.53
CA LEU A 139 9.30 8.50 8.51
C LEU A 139 7.90 8.68 7.90
N PHE A 140 7.45 9.93 7.73
CA PHE A 140 6.17 10.21 7.09
C PHE A 140 6.35 10.72 5.68
N LEU A 141 5.49 10.24 4.77
CA LEU A 141 5.37 10.77 3.42
C LEU A 141 4.90 12.23 3.45
N PRO A 142 5.32 13.07 2.52
CA PRO A 142 4.68 14.37 2.29
C PRO A 142 3.20 14.18 1.97
N SER A 143 2.36 15.11 2.40
CA SER A 143 0.93 15.06 2.13
C SER A 143 0.64 14.96 0.62
N TYR A 144 -0.40 14.22 0.26
CA TYR A 144 -0.85 14.02 -1.12
C TYR A 144 0.24 13.47 -2.08
N SER A 145 1.04 12.51 -1.60
CA SER A 145 2.18 11.97 -2.32
C SER A 145 2.12 10.44 -2.50
N PRO A 146 1.03 9.86 -3.03
CA PRO A 146 0.92 8.41 -3.22
C PRO A 146 1.95 7.87 -4.22
N ASP A 147 2.42 8.71 -5.14
CA ASP A 147 3.48 8.39 -6.11
C ASP A 147 4.87 8.18 -5.48
N LEU A 148 5.04 8.51 -4.20
CA LEU A 148 6.23 8.20 -3.40
C LEU A 148 6.03 6.97 -2.50
N SER A 149 4.90 6.26 -2.62
CA SER A 149 4.54 5.12 -1.79
C SER A 149 4.50 3.83 -2.62
N PRO A 150 5.53 2.97 -2.56
CA PRO A 150 5.56 1.71 -3.32
C PRO A 150 4.39 0.76 -3.02
N ILE A 151 3.82 0.83 -1.81
CA ILE A 151 2.70 -0.03 -1.41
C ILE A 151 1.42 0.28 -2.18
N GLU A 152 1.25 1.49 -2.71
CA GLU A 152 0.11 1.85 -3.56
C GLU A 152 0.09 1.06 -4.87
N GLU A 153 1.26 0.78 -5.45
CA GLU A 153 1.37 -0.10 -6.61
C GLU A 153 1.06 -1.56 -6.25
N ALA A 154 1.50 -2.02 -5.07
CA ALA A 154 1.16 -3.33 -4.55
C ALA A 154 -0.36 -3.46 -4.35
N PHE A 155 -1.02 -2.45 -3.78
CA PHE A 155 -2.47 -2.42 -3.64
C PHE A 155 -3.20 -2.32 -4.98
N SER A 156 -2.62 -1.66 -5.98
CA SER A 156 -3.15 -1.66 -7.35
C SER A 156 -3.16 -3.08 -7.94
N LYS A 157 -2.05 -3.82 -7.81
CA LYS A 157 -1.96 -5.23 -8.24
C LYS A 157 -2.93 -6.12 -7.47
N LEU A 158 -3.00 -5.97 -6.14
CA LEU A 158 -3.95 -6.67 -5.28
C LEU A 158 -5.40 -6.40 -5.72
N LYS A 159 -5.81 -5.14 -5.87
CA LYS A 159 -7.16 -4.79 -6.34
C LYS A 159 -7.47 -5.36 -7.72
N ALA A 160 -6.49 -5.44 -8.61
CA ALA A 160 -6.68 -6.09 -9.91
C ALA A 160 -6.95 -7.60 -9.78
N ALA A 161 -6.28 -8.29 -8.86
CA ALA A 161 -6.54 -9.69 -8.54
C ALA A 161 -7.94 -9.88 -7.93
N LEU A 162 -8.33 -9.04 -6.94
CA LEU A 162 -9.65 -9.08 -6.32
C LEU A 162 -10.79 -8.84 -7.33
N ARG A 163 -10.61 -7.92 -8.29
CA ARG A 163 -11.56 -7.70 -9.35
C ARG A 163 -11.74 -8.95 -10.23
N ARG A 164 -10.65 -9.67 -10.54
CA ARG A 164 -10.72 -10.93 -11.29
C ARG A 164 -11.38 -12.05 -10.49
N ALA A 165 -11.09 -12.14 -9.20
CA ALA A 165 -11.70 -13.12 -8.30
C ALA A 165 -13.23 -12.94 -8.18
N SER A 166 -13.72 -11.70 -8.34
CA SER A 166 -15.14 -11.38 -8.29
C SER A 166 -15.88 -11.99 -7.09
N ALA A 167 -15.24 -11.97 -5.92
CA ALA A 167 -15.79 -12.52 -4.68
C ALA A 167 -17.12 -11.83 -4.31
N ARG A 168 -18.14 -12.63 -3.95
CA ARG A 168 -19.51 -12.15 -3.69
C ARG A 168 -19.98 -12.38 -2.26
N THR A 169 -19.14 -13.00 -1.43
CA THR A 169 -19.32 -13.11 0.03
C THR A 169 -18.11 -12.53 0.74
N ARG A 170 -18.24 -12.26 2.04
CA ARG A 170 -17.15 -11.73 2.85
C ARG A 170 -16.03 -12.75 3.03
N GLU A 171 -16.40 -14.00 3.22
CA GLU A 171 -15.49 -15.13 3.39
C GLU A 171 -14.67 -15.32 2.11
N ALA A 172 -15.33 -15.34 0.95
CA ALA A 172 -14.66 -15.43 -0.35
C ALA A 172 -13.77 -14.22 -0.62
N LEU A 173 -14.16 -13.00 -0.18
CA LEU A 173 -13.32 -11.81 -0.31
C LEU A 173 -12.07 -11.89 0.57
N LYS A 174 -12.22 -12.37 1.82
CA LYS A 174 -11.09 -12.58 2.73
C LYS A 174 -10.09 -13.58 2.14
N GLU A 175 -10.59 -14.70 1.63
CA GLU A 175 -9.76 -15.69 0.96
C GLU A 175 -9.05 -15.12 -0.27
N ALA A 176 -9.78 -14.38 -1.12
CA ALA A 176 -9.21 -13.73 -2.28
C ALA A 176 -8.13 -12.70 -1.92
N ILE A 177 -8.25 -11.98 -0.79
CA ILE A 177 -7.20 -11.08 -0.28
C ILE A 177 -5.95 -11.88 0.07
N CYS A 178 -6.08 -13.00 0.82
CA CYS A 178 -4.94 -13.85 1.18
C CYS A 178 -4.22 -14.35 -0.07
N GLN A 179 -4.95 -14.90 -1.04
CA GLN A 179 -4.39 -15.37 -2.31
C GLN A 179 -3.74 -14.24 -3.13
N ALA A 180 -4.34 -13.04 -3.12
CA ALA A 180 -3.80 -11.88 -3.83
C ALA A 180 -2.48 -11.35 -3.21
N LEU A 181 -2.30 -11.47 -1.89
CA LEU A 181 -1.05 -11.13 -1.22
C LEU A 181 0.11 -12.03 -1.68
N GLU A 182 -0.14 -13.32 -1.91
CA GLU A 182 0.86 -14.28 -2.40
C GLU A 182 1.32 -13.99 -3.83
N LEU A 183 0.52 -13.26 -4.63
CA LEU A 183 0.89 -12.86 -5.99
C LEU A 183 1.92 -11.72 -6.04
N ILE A 184 2.16 -11.06 -4.90
CA ILE A 184 3.11 -9.95 -4.82
C ILE A 184 4.50 -10.50 -4.53
N THR A 185 5.33 -10.51 -5.56
CA THR A 185 6.68 -11.08 -5.48
C THR A 185 7.73 -10.06 -5.02
N ALA A 186 8.88 -10.54 -4.57
CA ALA A 186 10.02 -9.68 -4.27
C ALA A 186 10.52 -8.91 -5.52
N GLN A 187 10.34 -9.45 -6.73
CA GLN A 187 10.68 -8.76 -7.96
C GLN A 187 9.75 -7.56 -8.20
N ASP A 188 8.44 -7.72 -8.00
CA ASP A 188 7.48 -6.62 -8.05
C ASP A 188 7.86 -5.52 -7.06
N ALA A 189 8.07 -5.90 -5.79
CA ALA A 189 8.41 -4.96 -4.72
C ALA A 189 9.67 -4.16 -5.06
N ARG A 190 10.75 -4.81 -5.49
CA ARG A 190 11.98 -4.12 -5.93
C ARG A 190 11.72 -3.13 -7.06
N GLY A 191 10.89 -3.50 -8.04
CA GLY A 191 10.50 -2.61 -9.14
C GLY A 191 9.77 -1.36 -8.64
N TRP A 192 8.80 -1.53 -7.73
CA TRP A 192 8.02 -0.43 -7.16
C TRP A 192 8.86 0.49 -6.27
N PHE A 193 9.73 -0.06 -5.42
CA PHE A 193 10.67 0.74 -4.64
C PHE A 193 11.56 1.60 -5.55
N SER A 194 12.13 1.01 -6.59
CA SER A 194 12.93 1.75 -7.58
C SER A 194 12.13 2.83 -8.31
N HIS A 195 10.88 2.52 -8.72
CA HIS A 195 10.00 3.48 -9.39
C HIS A 195 9.66 4.69 -8.50
N CYS A 196 9.47 4.47 -7.20
CA CYS A 196 9.23 5.54 -6.23
C CYS A 196 10.52 6.27 -5.78
N GLY A 197 11.69 5.88 -6.29
CA GLY A 197 12.96 6.54 -6.01
C GLY A 197 13.74 6.00 -4.82
N TYR A 198 13.33 4.86 -4.24
CA TYR A 198 14.09 4.18 -3.18
C TYR A 198 15.08 3.20 -3.80
N LEU A 199 16.36 3.48 -3.65
CA LEU A 199 17.43 2.66 -4.21
C LEU A 199 18.16 1.89 -3.08
N PRO A 200 18.67 0.67 -3.35
CA PRO A 200 19.55 0.01 -2.40
C PRO A 200 20.84 0.82 -2.27
N ALA A 201 21.47 0.80 -1.09
CA ALA A 201 22.82 1.29 -0.96
C ALA A 201 23.71 0.56 -1.98
N GLU A 202 24.57 1.31 -2.69
CA GLU A 202 25.55 0.70 -3.56
C GLU A 202 26.42 -0.24 -2.71
N SER A 203 26.42 -1.52 -3.06
CA SER A 203 27.35 -2.43 -2.44
C SER A 203 28.75 -1.90 -2.75
N ALA A 204 29.47 -1.45 -1.72
CA ALA A 204 30.89 -1.17 -1.87
C ALA A 204 31.55 -2.48 -2.37
N VAL A 205 31.75 -2.54 -3.68
CA VAL A 205 32.51 -3.63 -4.30
C VAL A 205 33.97 -3.37 -3.87
N GLY A 206 34.38 -4.13 -2.84
CA GLY A 206 35.76 -4.21 -2.42
C GLY A 206 36.51 -5.18 -3.31
#